data_aa154417b7692bcc6e384b19c78ecbf3
#
_entry.id   aa154417b7692bcc6e384b19c78ecbf3
#
_cell.length_a   1.000
_cell.length_b   1.000
_cell.length_c   1.000
_cell.angle_alpha   90.00
_cell.angle_beta   90.00
_cell.angle_gamma   90.00
#
_symmetry.space_group_name_H-M   'P 1'
#
loop_
_entity.id
_entity.type
_entity.pdbx_description
1 polymer ?
#
loop_
_entity_poly.entity_id
_entity_poly.type
_entity_poly.pdbx_seq_one_letter_code
_entity_poly.pdbx_strand_id
1 'polypeptide(L)'
;MNRSGETVASAVTNLDLHDIARAGRTYGVRSFYVVTPLEDQRDLAGQLVDHWLIGAGARLNPGRKAALELIRVRETVEAAVQEIESEGQGRPRRVATGARLRPGSIGHDRFRDMMNDGAPYLLQFGTAWGLAEEVFLAADYILRPINGPTEYNHLSVRSAASILMDRLLGAR
;
A
#
# COMPACT_ATOMS: atom_id res chain seq x y z
N MET A 1 -1.71 5.67 13.38
CA MET A 1 -1.78 6.25 14.73
C MET A 1 -3.02 7.10 14.87
N ASN A 2 -3.46 7.42 16.09
CA ASN A 2 -4.48 8.44 16.36
C ASN A 2 -3.83 9.79 16.69
N ARG A 3 -4.65 10.80 17.05
CA ARG A 3 -4.17 12.15 17.40
C ARG A 3 -3.31 12.18 18.68
N SER A 4 -3.48 11.21 19.56
CA SER A 4 -2.71 11.05 20.81
C SER A 4 -1.39 10.27 20.62
N GLY A 5 -1.09 9.82 19.40
CA GLY A 5 0.11 9.01 19.11
C GLY A 5 -0.06 7.52 19.40
N GLU A 6 -1.23 7.05 19.78
CA GLU A 6 -1.47 5.63 20.02
C GLU A 6 -1.64 4.89 18.69
N THR A 7 -1.18 3.66 18.64
CA THR A 7 -1.39 2.76 17.50
C THR A 7 -2.85 2.35 17.45
N VAL A 8 -3.54 2.72 16.38
CA VAL A 8 -4.93 2.35 16.14
C VAL A 8 -5.07 1.73 14.76
N ALA A 9 -5.92 0.73 14.65
CA ALA A 9 -6.37 0.24 13.37
C ALA A 9 -7.49 1.17 12.86
N SER A 10 -7.34 1.71 11.65
CA SER A 10 -8.39 2.52 11.03
C SER A 10 -9.32 1.66 10.19
N ALA A 11 -10.53 2.17 9.95
CA ALA A 11 -11.50 1.50 9.11
C ALA A 11 -10.98 1.39 7.66
N VAL A 12 -11.23 0.24 7.06
CA VAL A 12 -11.04 0.02 5.62
C VAL A 12 -12.18 0.71 4.87
N THR A 13 -11.85 1.52 3.87
CA THR A 13 -12.86 2.18 3.06
C THR A 13 -12.96 1.54 1.66
N ASN A 14 -14.19 1.42 1.15
CA ASN A 14 -14.43 0.91 -0.20
C ASN A 14 -13.67 1.73 -1.27
N LEU A 15 -13.59 3.05 -1.10
CA LEU A 15 -12.87 3.92 -2.04
C LEU A 15 -11.38 3.60 -2.08
N ASP A 16 -10.74 3.37 -0.93
CA ASP A 16 -9.31 3.06 -0.87
C ASP A 16 -9.02 1.71 -1.54
N LEU A 17 -9.85 0.69 -1.30
CA LEU A 17 -9.72 -0.61 -1.94
C LEU A 17 -9.76 -0.50 -3.47
N HIS A 18 -10.76 0.20 -3.99
CA HIS A 18 -10.96 0.33 -5.44
C HIS A 18 -9.87 1.18 -6.11
N ASP A 19 -9.56 2.34 -5.54
CA ASP A 19 -8.66 3.29 -6.19
C ASP A 19 -7.21 2.79 -6.16
N ILE A 20 -6.75 2.23 -5.02
CA ILE A 20 -5.40 1.67 -4.92
C ILE A 20 -5.26 0.42 -5.79
N ALA A 21 -6.25 -0.48 -5.80
CA ALA A 21 -6.21 -1.67 -6.64
C ALA A 21 -6.15 -1.33 -8.14
N ARG A 22 -6.94 -0.35 -8.59
CA ARG A 22 -6.94 0.10 -9.99
C ARG A 22 -5.63 0.76 -10.38
N ALA A 23 -5.10 1.63 -9.53
CA ALA A 23 -3.77 2.20 -9.74
C ALA A 23 -2.70 1.09 -9.76
N GLY A 24 -2.72 0.17 -8.79
CA GLY A 24 -1.81 -0.98 -8.74
C GLY A 24 -1.85 -1.82 -10.00
N ARG A 25 -3.05 -2.12 -10.53
CA ARG A 25 -3.19 -2.87 -11.78
C ARG A 25 -2.63 -2.11 -12.98
N THR A 26 -2.84 -0.80 -13.02
CA THR A 26 -2.30 0.08 -14.08
C THR A 26 -0.78 0.07 -14.11
N TYR A 27 -0.13 0.12 -12.95
CA TYR A 27 1.33 0.18 -12.82
C TYR A 27 2.01 -1.17 -12.64
N GLY A 28 1.30 -2.30 -12.81
CA GLY A 28 1.88 -3.64 -12.77
C GLY A 28 2.28 -4.12 -11.36
N VAL A 29 1.67 -3.56 -10.31
CA VAL A 29 1.85 -4.06 -8.94
C VAL A 29 1.32 -5.49 -8.85
N ARG A 30 2.06 -6.38 -8.19
CA ARG A 30 1.71 -7.80 -8.08
C ARG A 30 0.59 -8.07 -7.09
N SER A 31 0.64 -7.42 -5.93
CA SER A 31 -0.34 -7.61 -4.86
C SER A 31 -0.55 -6.32 -4.09
N PHE A 32 -1.76 -6.14 -3.61
CA PHE A 32 -2.14 -5.05 -2.71
C PHE A 32 -2.61 -5.67 -1.39
N TYR A 33 -1.80 -5.53 -0.34
CA TYR A 33 -2.10 -6.05 0.99
C TYR A 33 -2.88 -5.02 1.81
N VAL A 34 -4.06 -5.42 2.27
CA VAL A 34 -4.84 -4.71 3.29
C VAL A 34 -4.52 -5.37 4.61
N VAL A 35 -3.80 -4.65 5.48
CA VAL A 35 -3.35 -5.19 6.77
C VAL A 35 -4.12 -4.53 7.90
N THR A 36 -4.86 -5.33 8.66
CA THR A 36 -5.59 -4.88 9.84
C THR A 36 -5.75 -6.02 10.86
N PRO A 37 -5.47 -5.77 12.16
CA PRO A 37 -5.66 -6.76 13.21
C PRO A 37 -7.14 -6.97 13.57
N LEU A 38 -8.03 -6.06 13.14
CA LEU A 38 -9.46 -6.11 13.46
C LEU A 38 -10.17 -7.12 12.54
N GLU A 39 -10.75 -8.15 13.12
CA GLU A 39 -11.48 -9.21 12.39
C GLU A 39 -12.63 -8.65 11.56
N ASP A 40 -13.48 -7.81 12.16
CA ASP A 40 -14.61 -7.17 11.47
C ASP A 40 -14.17 -6.40 10.22
N GLN A 41 -12.99 -5.75 10.26
CA GLN A 41 -12.46 -5.03 9.12
C GLN A 41 -11.89 -5.96 8.04
N ARG A 42 -11.31 -7.10 8.45
CA ARG A 42 -10.88 -8.15 7.50
C ARG A 42 -12.08 -8.76 6.79
N ASP A 43 -13.13 -9.07 7.53
CA ASP A 43 -14.37 -9.63 7.00
C ASP A 43 -15.04 -8.66 6.03
N LEU A 44 -15.16 -7.38 6.41
CA LEU A 44 -15.70 -6.35 5.54
C LEU A 44 -14.89 -6.22 4.24
N ALA A 45 -13.57 -6.16 4.33
CA ALA A 45 -12.71 -6.10 3.15
C ALA A 45 -12.86 -7.35 2.28
N GLY A 46 -12.93 -8.54 2.88
CA GLY A 46 -13.17 -9.80 2.19
C GLY A 46 -14.50 -9.81 1.44
N GLN A 47 -15.59 -9.44 2.09
CA GLN A 47 -16.92 -9.35 1.47
C GLN A 47 -16.97 -8.37 0.29
N LEU A 48 -16.31 -7.22 0.43
CA LEU A 48 -16.21 -6.24 -0.66
C LEU A 48 -15.44 -6.81 -1.85
N VAL A 49 -14.33 -7.50 -1.61
CA VAL A 49 -13.54 -8.15 -2.66
C VAL A 49 -14.33 -9.26 -3.34
N ASP A 50 -14.96 -10.14 -2.57
CA ASP A 50 -15.75 -11.28 -3.09
C ASP A 50 -16.94 -10.83 -3.96
N HIS A 51 -17.59 -9.72 -3.59
CA HIS A 51 -18.64 -9.13 -4.42
C HIS A 51 -18.16 -8.86 -5.86
N TRP A 52 -16.92 -8.43 -6.01
CA TRP A 52 -16.33 -8.10 -7.31
C TRP A 52 -15.59 -9.27 -7.97
N LEU A 53 -15.18 -10.29 -7.24
CA LEU A 53 -14.48 -11.44 -7.81
C LEU A 53 -15.44 -12.55 -8.26
N ILE A 54 -16.43 -12.87 -7.43
CA ILE A 54 -17.35 -13.98 -7.65
C ILE A 54 -18.84 -13.55 -7.70
N GLY A 55 -19.16 -12.37 -7.18
CA GLY A 55 -20.51 -11.83 -7.12
C GLY A 55 -21.01 -11.21 -8.45
N ALA A 56 -22.12 -10.46 -8.38
CA ALA A 56 -22.71 -9.77 -9.52
C ALA A 56 -21.74 -8.75 -10.16
N GLY A 57 -20.91 -8.08 -9.37
CA GLY A 57 -19.92 -7.11 -9.84
C GLY A 57 -18.92 -7.69 -10.84
N ALA A 58 -18.54 -8.95 -10.65
CA ALA A 58 -17.60 -9.65 -11.52
C ALA A 58 -18.04 -9.75 -12.99
N ARG A 59 -19.36 -9.93 -13.20
CA ARG A 59 -19.95 -10.04 -14.53
C ARG A 59 -20.16 -8.69 -15.19
N LEU A 60 -20.47 -7.68 -14.39
CA LEU A 60 -20.82 -6.35 -14.89
C LEU A 60 -19.58 -5.51 -15.28
N ASN A 61 -18.42 -5.74 -14.62
CA ASN A 61 -17.23 -4.95 -14.87
C ASN A 61 -15.94 -5.80 -14.75
N PRO A 62 -15.54 -6.50 -15.83
CA PRO A 62 -14.34 -7.34 -15.83
C PRO A 62 -13.04 -6.58 -15.51
N GLY A 63 -12.93 -5.32 -15.96
CA GLY A 63 -11.75 -4.48 -15.66
C GLY A 63 -11.60 -4.18 -14.17
N ARG A 64 -12.72 -3.97 -13.48
CA ARG A 64 -12.71 -3.79 -12.02
C ARG A 64 -12.38 -5.09 -11.30
N LYS A 65 -12.94 -6.21 -11.75
CA LYS A 65 -12.59 -7.54 -11.25
C LYS A 65 -11.08 -7.74 -11.32
N ALA A 66 -10.47 -7.56 -12.49
CA ALA A 66 -9.03 -7.72 -12.69
C ALA A 66 -8.17 -6.85 -11.76
N ALA A 67 -8.65 -5.65 -11.40
CA ALA A 67 -7.94 -4.81 -10.45
C ALA A 67 -8.06 -5.35 -9.02
N LEU A 68 -9.25 -5.75 -8.58
CA LEU A 68 -9.49 -6.20 -7.21
C LEU A 68 -8.89 -7.60 -6.94
N GLU A 69 -8.56 -8.37 -7.96
CA GLU A 69 -7.78 -9.61 -7.85
C GLU A 69 -6.39 -9.42 -7.23
N LEU A 70 -5.86 -8.18 -7.21
CA LEU A 70 -4.61 -7.85 -6.52
C LEU A 70 -4.74 -7.85 -5.00
N ILE A 71 -5.97 -7.69 -4.46
CA ILE A 71 -6.17 -7.49 -3.03
C ILE A 71 -5.95 -8.79 -2.26
N ARG A 72 -5.15 -8.69 -1.20
CA ARG A 72 -4.91 -9.72 -0.20
C ARG A 72 -5.15 -9.13 1.19
N VAL A 73 -6.04 -9.73 1.97
CA VAL A 73 -6.34 -9.25 3.33
C VAL A 73 -5.54 -10.08 4.33
N ARG A 74 -4.76 -9.42 5.19
CA ARG A 74 -3.90 -10.08 6.18
C ARG A 74 -4.01 -9.39 7.53
N GLU A 75 -3.76 -10.16 8.58
CA GLU A 75 -3.83 -9.66 9.96
C GLU A 75 -2.62 -8.79 10.30
N THR A 76 -1.42 -9.19 9.83
CA THR A 76 -0.15 -8.53 10.16
C THR A 76 0.69 -8.29 8.91
N VAL A 77 1.63 -7.37 9.01
CA VAL A 77 2.64 -7.12 7.96
C VAL A 77 3.52 -8.36 7.77
N GLU A 78 3.81 -9.07 8.86
CA GLU A 78 4.61 -10.29 8.85
C GLU A 78 3.94 -11.40 8.02
N ALA A 79 2.61 -11.54 8.13
CA ALA A 79 1.85 -12.48 7.31
C ALA A 79 1.94 -12.14 5.81
N ALA A 80 1.90 -10.85 5.47
CA ALA A 80 2.12 -10.41 4.08
C ALA A 80 3.55 -10.69 3.60
N VAL A 81 4.56 -10.46 4.44
CA VAL A 81 5.96 -10.77 4.13
C VAL A 81 6.15 -12.26 3.89
N GLN A 82 5.62 -13.12 4.75
CA GLN A 82 5.71 -14.58 4.61
C GLN A 82 5.05 -15.08 3.32
N GLU A 83 3.91 -14.50 2.94
CA GLU A 83 3.26 -14.83 1.67
C GLU A 83 4.14 -14.47 0.47
N ILE A 84 4.71 -13.26 0.44
CA ILE A 84 5.62 -12.85 -0.63
C ILE A 84 6.85 -13.77 -0.70
N GLU A 85 7.42 -14.14 0.43
CA GLU A 85 8.55 -15.10 0.50
C GLU A 85 8.15 -16.47 -0.07
N SER A 86 6.95 -16.94 0.22
CA SER A 86 6.45 -18.24 -0.26
C SER A 86 6.22 -18.28 -1.78
N GLU A 87 6.06 -17.11 -2.42
CA GLU A 87 5.98 -16.99 -3.88
C GLU A 87 7.35 -17.16 -4.59
N GLY A 88 8.41 -17.43 -3.84
CA GLY A 88 9.73 -17.81 -4.37
C GLY A 88 10.60 -16.66 -4.86
N GLN A 89 10.28 -15.42 -4.49
CA GLN A 89 11.04 -14.24 -4.91
C GLN A 89 12.02 -13.70 -3.85
N GLY A 90 12.09 -14.39 -2.72
CA GLY A 90 12.86 -13.95 -1.56
C GLY A 90 12.10 -12.97 -0.67
N ARG A 91 12.75 -12.55 0.41
CA ARG A 91 12.16 -11.65 1.40
C ARG A 91 12.00 -10.24 0.82
N PRO A 92 10.80 -9.64 0.89
CA PRO A 92 10.59 -8.29 0.39
C PRO A 92 11.32 -7.27 1.27
N ARG A 93 11.92 -6.28 0.63
CA ARG A 93 12.45 -5.11 1.30
C ARG A 93 11.30 -4.19 1.69
N ARG A 94 11.20 -3.88 2.98
CA ARG A 94 10.14 -3.03 3.53
C ARG A 94 10.45 -1.57 3.28
N VAL A 95 9.51 -0.84 2.72
CA VAL A 95 9.66 0.57 2.35
C VAL A 95 8.58 1.38 3.04
N ALA A 96 8.94 2.16 4.03
CA ALA A 96 8.00 3.03 4.73
C ALA A 96 7.78 4.35 3.99
N THR A 97 6.53 4.81 3.97
CA THR A 97 6.13 6.10 3.40
C THR A 97 5.51 7.00 4.47
N GLY A 98 5.58 8.30 4.27
CA GLY A 98 4.97 9.25 5.21
C GLY A 98 4.94 10.67 4.66
N ALA A 99 4.14 11.54 5.31
CA ALA A 99 4.01 12.94 4.92
C ALA A 99 5.14 13.83 5.48
N ARG A 100 5.94 13.33 6.43
CA ARG A 100 7.04 14.07 7.05
C ARG A 100 8.39 13.56 6.57
N LEU A 101 9.32 14.51 6.32
CA LEU A 101 10.70 14.15 6.03
C LEU A 101 11.35 13.52 7.25
N ARG A 102 12.03 12.40 7.05
CA ARG A 102 12.77 11.68 8.09
C ARG A 102 14.25 11.56 7.72
N PRO A 103 15.16 11.51 8.71
CA PRO A 103 16.56 11.24 8.44
C PRO A 103 16.73 9.94 7.64
N GLY A 104 17.66 9.93 6.70
CA GLY A 104 17.92 8.76 5.85
C GLY A 104 16.90 8.52 4.74
N SER A 105 15.88 9.37 4.57
CA SER A 105 14.88 9.23 3.49
C SER A 105 15.53 9.30 2.10
N ILE A 106 15.11 8.40 1.22
CA ILE A 106 15.59 8.26 -0.15
C ILE A 106 14.63 8.97 -1.11
N GLY A 107 15.17 9.73 -2.06
CA GLY A 107 14.40 10.37 -3.15
C GLY A 107 13.79 9.32 -4.10
N HIS A 108 12.64 9.67 -4.70
CA HIS A 108 11.88 8.74 -5.54
C HIS A 108 12.68 8.25 -6.76
N ASP A 109 13.40 9.13 -7.44
CA ASP A 109 14.18 8.74 -8.63
C ASP A 109 15.29 7.75 -8.26
N ARG A 110 16.07 8.05 -7.20
CA ARG A 110 17.08 7.11 -6.72
C ARG A 110 16.48 5.78 -6.28
N PHE A 111 15.33 5.79 -5.61
CA PHE A 111 14.68 4.56 -5.19
C PHE A 111 14.16 3.76 -6.40
N ARG A 112 13.63 4.43 -7.41
CA ARG A 112 13.25 3.82 -8.68
C ARG A 112 14.41 3.06 -9.32
N ASP A 113 15.60 3.68 -9.37
CA ASP A 113 16.80 3.02 -9.93
C ASP A 113 17.19 1.78 -9.11
N MET A 114 17.05 1.84 -7.78
CA MET A 114 17.33 0.70 -6.91
C MET A 114 16.40 -0.48 -7.16
N MET A 115 15.13 -0.24 -7.51
CA MET A 115 14.13 -1.29 -7.78
C MET A 115 14.47 -2.14 -9.03
N ASN A 116 15.44 -1.74 -9.85
CA ASN A 116 15.91 -2.52 -11.01
C ASN A 116 16.76 -3.74 -10.62
N ASP A 117 17.04 -3.96 -9.35
CA ASP A 117 17.82 -5.11 -8.86
C ASP A 117 17.05 -6.44 -8.85
N GLY A 118 15.75 -6.42 -9.18
CA GLY A 118 14.88 -7.60 -9.27
C GLY A 118 14.38 -8.13 -7.92
N ALA A 119 14.73 -7.51 -6.80
CA ALA A 119 14.21 -7.90 -5.49
C ALA A 119 12.73 -7.46 -5.32
N PRO A 120 11.93 -8.18 -4.52
CA PRO A 120 10.59 -7.72 -4.19
C PRO A 120 10.66 -6.55 -3.18
N TYR A 121 9.78 -5.56 -3.36
CA TYR A 121 9.64 -4.41 -2.49
C TYR A 121 8.22 -4.30 -1.96
N LEU A 122 8.07 -4.12 -0.64
CA LEU A 122 6.79 -3.93 0.03
C LEU A 122 6.65 -2.46 0.48
N LEU A 123 5.94 -1.65 -0.32
CA LEU A 123 5.63 -0.27 0.03
C LEU A 123 4.53 -0.25 1.08
N GLN A 124 4.79 0.42 2.21
CA GLN A 124 3.88 0.50 3.34
C GLN A 124 3.29 1.90 3.45
N PHE A 125 1.98 1.98 3.49
CA PHE A 125 1.21 3.22 3.62
C PHE A 125 0.40 3.19 4.91
N GLY A 126 0.42 4.30 5.64
CA GLY A 126 -0.46 4.49 6.79
C GLY A 126 -1.70 5.29 6.42
N THR A 127 -2.77 5.03 7.16
CA THR A 127 -4.02 5.83 7.11
C THR A 127 -4.07 6.77 8.30
N ALA A 128 -5.08 7.64 8.37
CA ALA A 128 -5.27 8.61 9.44
C ALA A 128 -3.99 9.45 9.72
N TRP A 129 -3.30 9.21 10.81
CA TRP A 129 -2.09 9.95 11.22
C TRP A 129 -0.78 9.33 10.73
N GLY A 130 -0.86 8.36 9.83
CA GLY A 130 0.28 7.70 9.20
C GLY A 130 0.69 6.39 9.88
N LEU A 131 1.87 5.90 9.52
CA LEU A 131 2.46 4.69 10.07
C LEU A 131 2.95 4.91 11.50
N ALA A 132 2.90 3.87 12.31
CA ALA A 132 3.49 3.85 13.65
C ALA A 132 5.03 3.88 13.57
N GLU A 133 5.68 4.35 14.63
CA GLU A 133 7.15 4.50 14.65
C GLU A 133 7.87 3.16 14.44
N GLU A 134 7.32 2.09 15.00
CA GLU A 134 7.86 0.72 14.88
C GLU A 134 7.95 0.27 13.42
N VAL A 135 7.03 0.73 12.56
CA VAL A 135 7.05 0.41 11.12
C VAL A 135 8.22 1.10 10.44
N PHE A 136 8.55 2.34 10.82
CA PHE A 136 9.71 3.04 10.29
C PHE A 136 11.02 2.43 10.78
N LEU A 137 11.08 1.98 12.04
CA LEU A 137 12.25 1.30 12.60
C LEU A 137 12.50 -0.08 11.97
N ALA A 138 11.44 -0.77 11.55
CA ALA A 138 11.49 -2.07 10.89
C ALA A 138 11.67 -1.98 9.36
N ALA A 139 11.65 -0.77 8.79
CA ALA A 139 11.78 -0.58 7.35
C ALA A 139 13.24 -0.61 6.89
N ASP A 140 13.50 -1.26 5.75
CA ASP A 140 14.81 -1.23 5.09
C ASP A 140 15.08 0.14 4.44
N TYR A 141 14.01 0.79 3.99
CA TYR A 141 14.06 2.10 3.35
C TYR A 141 12.90 2.99 3.77
N ILE A 142 13.14 4.30 3.78
CA ILE A 142 12.11 5.32 4.00
C ILE A 142 12.11 6.23 2.78
N LEU A 143 10.96 6.42 2.14
CA LEU A 143 10.85 7.34 1.03
C LEU A 143 10.67 8.79 1.51
N ARG A 144 11.22 9.72 0.74
CA ARG A 144 10.91 11.15 0.91
C ARG A 144 9.42 11.40 0.74
N PRO A 145 8.84 12.37 1.49
CA PRO A 145 7.44 12.73 1.34
C PRO A 145 7.15 13.27 -0.07
N ILE A 146 5.88 13.13 -0.48
CA ILE A 146 5.37 13.81 -1.65
C ILE A 146 5.09 15.26 -1.27
N ASN A 147 5.86 16.19 -1.80
CA ASN A 147 5.66 17.61 -1.54
C ASN A 147 5.09 18.31 -2.78
N GLY A 148 4.17 19.24 -2.55
CA GLY A 148 3.73 20.26 -3.48
C GLY A 148 4.47 21.58 -3.22
N PRO A 149 4.07 22.67 -3.91
CA PRO A 149 4.69 23.99 -3.75
C PRO A 149 4.18 24.76 -2.51
N THR A 150 3.26 24.18 -1.74
CA THR A 150 2.65 24.78 -0.54
C THR A 150 3.05 24.01 0.71
N GLU A 151 2.79 24.57 1.89
CA GLU A 151 3.00 23.88 3.17
C GLU A 151 1.94 22.81 3.46
N TYR A 152 0.85 22.77 2.69
CA TYR A 152 -0.19 21.77 2.86
C TYR A 152 0.25 20.42 2.31
N ASN A 153 0.38 19.41 3.19
CA ASN A 153 0.79 18.05 2.84
C ASN A 153 -0.07 17.01 3.56
N HIS A 154 -1.34 16.90 3.14
CA HIS A 154 -2.32 15.95 3.69
C HIS A 154 -3.04 15.20 2.57
N LEU A 155 -2.28 14.41 1.82
CA LEU A 155 -2.85 13.52 0.80
C LEU A 155 -3.62 12.37 1.46
N SER A 156 -4.74 11.95 0.85
CA SER A 156 -5.36 10.69 1.20
C SER A 156 -4.41 9.53 0.86
N VAL A 157 -4.55 8.40 1.55
CA VAL A 157 -3.71 7.20 1.28
C VAL A 157 -3.77 6.77 -0.18
N ARG A 158 -4.94 6.77 -0.81
CA ARG A 158 -5.11 6.39 -2.23
C ARG A 158 -4.45 7.38 -3.18
N SER A 159 -4.47 8.68 -2.87
CA SER A 159 -3.76 9.69 -3.66
C SER A 159 -2.24 9.51 -3.53
N ALA A 160 -1.73 9.33 -2.32
CA ALA A 160 -0.32 9.10 -2.08
C ALA A 160 0.17 7.82 -2.78
N ALA A 161 -0.58 6.73 -2.67
CA ALA A 161 -0.26 5.48 -3.33
C ALA A 161 -0.21 5.63 -4.86
N SER A 162 -1.20 6.29 -5.47
CA SER A 162 -1.24 6.51 -6.92
C SER A 162 -0.07 7.37 -7.40
N ILE A 163 0.26 8.45 -6.70
CA ILE A 163 1.40 9.32 -7.05
C ILE A 163 2.73 8.58 -6.91
N LEU A 164 2.92 7.78 -5.85
CA LEU A 164 4.14 7.01 -5.68
C LEU A 164 4.27 5.92 -6.73
N MET A 165 3.20 5.21 -7.07
CA MET A 165 3.22 4.24 -8.16
C MET A 165 3.59 4.89 -9.49
N ASP A 166 3.04 6.07 -9.81
CA ASP A 166 3.44 6.81 -11.01
C ASP A 166 4.92 7.19 -10.99
N ARG A 167 5.42 7.74 -9.88
CA ARG A 167 6.82 8.14 -9.77
C ARG A 167 7.80 6.99 -9.86
N LEU A 168 7.44 5.82 -9.32
CA LEU A 168 8.32 4.66 -9.22
C LEU A 168 8.21 3.72 -10.42
N LEU A 169 7.01 3.55 -11.00
CA LEU A 169 6.70 2.53 -11.99
C LEU A 169 6.20 3.09 -13.33
N GLY A 170 5.83 4.38 -13.38
CA GLY A 170 5.31 5.02 -14.58
C GLY A 170 6.34 5.06 -15.71
N ALA A 171 5.88 4.95 -16.98
CA ALA A 171 6.72 5.15 -18.16
C ALA A 171 7.24 6.61 -18.21
N ARG A 172 8.52 6.78 -18.52
CA ARG A 172 9.18 8.08 -18.68
C ARG A 172 10.14 8.03 -19.86
#